data_5289eeb6df801f50790847aa931765d5
#
_entry.id   5289eeb6df801f50790847aa931765d5
#
_cell.length_a   1.000
_cell.length_b   1.000
_cell.length_c   1.000
_cell.angle_alpha   90.00
_cell.angle_beta   90.00
_cell.angle_gamma   90.00
#
_symmetry.space_group_name_H-M   'P 1'
#
loop_
_entity.id
_entity.type
_entity.pdbx_description
1 polymer ?
#
loop_
_entity_poly.entity_id
_entity_poly.type
_entity_poly.pdbx_seq_one_letter_code
_entity_poly.pdbx_strand_id
1 'polypeptide(L)'
;MILIQRQPASHWYLRDGQPFHEIAKKDGSGNRPVTLADARKVLALPSVTNVLGVLAKPGLDAWKIEQGILSALTLPRLPGEELGAFAHRVVDDMGEQVEKAADFGSAIHAACEVYALNKQLPQDVRLLSFLESWFHWFDSNVERIAAIESVYVHHEHGYAGRVDMVALLRGVGWAVVDFKTQKIKRSAKGEAKPSFYETWPLQLAAYRQAILASGAKDVKGLVSVVIDSAQPGPVHVKHWQGVDYFGSFLAALELWKYVKGYDPRIERAPATPALN
;
A
#
# COMPACT_ATOMS: atom_id res chain seq x y z
N MET A 1 -11.34 -19.71 21.48
CA MET A 1 -11.40 -18.91 20.25
C MET A 1 -10.08 -18.18 20.14
N ILE A 2 -9.16 -18.70 19.31
CA ILE A 2 -7.81 -18.10 19.14
C ILE A 2 -7.87 -17.19 17.92
N LEU A 3 -7.94 -15.86 18.15
CA LEU A 3 -7.83 -14.87 17.11
C LEU A 3 -6.33 -14.71 16.77
N ILE A 4 -5.88 -15.36 15.70
CA ILE A 4 -4.56 -15.07 15.12
C ILE A 4 -4.70 -13.80 14.29
N GLN A 5 -4.51 -12.63 14.90
CA GLN A 5 -4.33 -11.39 14.17
C GLN A 5 -2.85 -11.32 13.70
N ARG A 6 -2.56 -11.75 12.48
CA ARG A 6 -1.37 -11.26 11.78
C ARG A 6 -1.59 -9.78 11.51
N GLN A 7 -0.93 -8.91 12.25
CA GLN A 7 -0.97 -7.47 11.97
C GLN A 7 -0.24 -7.25 10.63
N PRO A 8 -0.83 -6.48 9.70
CA PRO A 8 -0.13 -6.10 8.48
C PRO A 8 1.16 -5.38 8.88
N ALA A 9 2.25 -5.63 8.15
CA ALA A 9 3.52 -4.95 8.37
C ALA A 9 3.30 -3.43 8.35
N SER A 10 3.49 -2.79 9.50
CA SER A 10 3.34 -1.35 9.61
C SER A 10 4.59 -0.69 9.06
N HIS A 11 4.47 0.07 7.98
CA HIS A 11 5.59 0.81 7.42
C HIS A 11 5.81 2.09 8.21
N TRP A 12 7.04 2.27 8.68
CA TRP A 12 7.49 3.43 9.45
C TRP A 12 8.65 4.11 8.76
N TYR A 13 8.82 5.39 8.99
CA TYR A 13 9.91 6.19 8.47
C TYR A 13 10.55 7.01 9.57
N LEU A 14 11.86 7.21 9.51
CA LEU A 14 12.53 8.21 10.34
C LEU A 14 12.18 9.62 9.86
N ARG A 15 12.48 10.64 10.65
CA ARG A 15 12.17 12.03 10.31
C ARG A 15 12.90 12.55 9.07
N ASP A 16 14.03 11.97 8.73
CA ASP A 16 14.79 12.25 7.50
C ASP A 16 14.29 11.51 6.27
N GLY A 17 13.22 10.71 6.40
CA GLY A 17 12.63 9.91 5.34
C GLY A 17 13.23 8.52 5.15
N GLN A 18 14.24 8.16 5.95
CA GLN A 18 14.80 6.81 5.89
C GLN A 18 13.74 5.76 6.27
N PRO A 19 13.63 4.64 5.52
CA PRO A 19 12.76 3.53 5.89
C PRO A 19 13.14 2.97 7.26
N PHE A 20 12.13 2.77 8.12
CA PHE A 20 12.28 2.16 9.43
C PHE A 20 11.24 1.04 9.57
N HIS A 21 11.35 0.01 8.73
CA HIS A 21 10.36 -1.06 8.64
C HIS A 21 10.73 -2.27 9.48
N GLU A 22 12.03 -2.48 9.70
CA GLU A 22 12.58 -3.62 10.44
C GLU A 22 13.66 -3.19 11.40
N ILE A 23 13.82 -3.94 12.48
CA ILE A 23 14.93 -3.84 13.43
C ILE A 23 15.48 -5.21 13.75
N ALA A 24 16.76 -5.29 14.14
CA ALA A 24 17.40 -6.53 14.56
C ALA A 24 16.68 -7.15 15.77
N LYS A 25 16.50 -8.46 15.76
CA LYS A 25 16.04 -9.21 16.93
C LYS A 25 17.12 -9.22 18.01
N LYS A 26 16.70 -9.26 19.28
CA LYS A 26 17.61 -9.24 20.42
C LYS A 26 18.54 -10.46 20.49
N ASP A 27 18.12 -11.57 19.94
CA ASP A 27 18.85 -12.85 19.92
C ASP A 27 19.80 -12.98 18.71
N GLY A 28 19.88 -11.95 17.85
CA GLY A 28 20.71 -11.96 16.66
C GLY A 28 20.20 -12.84 15.51
N SER A 29 19.01 -13.45 15.61
CA SER A 29 18.46 -14.38 14.61
C SER A 29 17.87 -13.69 13.36
N GLY A 30 18.28 -12.45 13.07
CA GLY A 30 17.80 -11.66 11.94
C GLY A 30 16.95 -10.46 12.34
N ASN A 31 16.07 -10.00 11.44
CA ASN A 31 15.23 -8.82 11.67
C ASN A 31 13.79 -9.22 12.06
N ARG A 32 13.09 -8.27 12.61
CA ARG A 32 11.64 -8.29 12.84
C ARG A 32 11.00 -6.97 12.43
N PRO A 33 9.72 -6.97 12.08
CA PRO A 33 8.99 -5.72 11.83
C PRO A 33 9.03 -4.76 13.02
N VAL A 34 9.10 -3.47 12.71
CA VAL A 34 9.01 -2.40 13.70
C VAL A 34 7.59 -2.35 14.27
N THR A 35 7.51 -2.35 15.59
CA THR A 35 6.24 -2.18 16.32
C THR A 35 5.98 -0.71 16.64
N LEU A 36 4.75 -0.38 17.05
CA LEU A 36 4.42 0.96 17.57
C LEU A 36 5.30 1.36 18.78
N ALA A 37 5.66 0.37 19.63
CA ALA A 37 6.55 0.62 20.76
C ALA A 37 7.96 1.02 20.34
N ASP A 38 8.46 0.43 19.25
CA ASP A 38 9.77 0.81 18.68
C ASP A 38 9.69 2.18 18.01
N ALA A 39 8.63 2.45 17.24
CA ALA A 39 8.40 3.73 16.58
C ALA A 39 8.36 4.90 17.55
N ARG A 40 7.73 4.70 18.72
CA ARG A 40 7.68 5.72 19.80
C ARG A 40 9.04 6.12 20.33
N LYS A 41 10.01 5.21 20.37
CA LYS A 41 11.35 5.49 20.93
C LYS A 41 12.16 6.47 20.09
N VAL A 42 11.91 6.47 18.76
CA VAL A 42 12.65 7.31 17.81
C VAL A 42 11.75 8.35 17.12
N LEU A 43 10.52 8.50 17.60
CA LEU A 43 9.49 9.38 17.01
C LEU A 43 9.30 9.13 15.52
N ALA A 44 9.29 7.85 15.12
CA ALA A 44 9.13 7.45 13.74
C ALA A 44 7.74 7.84 13.20
N LEU A 45 7.72 8.25 11.94
CA LEU A 45 6.52 8.70 11.25
C LEU A 45 5.75 7.49 10.68
N PRO A 46 4.42 7.42 10.86
CA PRO A 46 3.62 6.41 10.18
C PRO A 46 3.60 6.63 8.67
N SER A 47 3.54 5.54 7.90
CA SER A 47 3.25 5.66 6.48
C SER A 47 1.80 6.12 6.25
N VAL A 48 1.55 6.74 5.09
CA VAL A 48 0.20 7.07 4.63
C VAL A 48 -0.72 5.85 4.67
N THR A 49 -0.24 4.70 4.22
CA THR A 49 -1.03 3.45 4.23
C THR A 49 -1.29 2.89 5.63
N ASN A 50 -0.37 3.12 6.58
CA ASN A 50 -0.57 2.79 8.00
C ASN A 50 -1.67 3.68 8.60
N VAL A 51 -1.66 4.97 8.31
CA VAL A 51 -2.71 5.91 8.72
C VAL A 51 -4.07 5.47 8.17
N LEU A 52 -4.18 5.21 6.87
CA LEU A 52 -5.42 4.75 6.23
C LEU A 52 -5.86 3.35 6.67
N GLY A 53 -5.02 2.65 7.44
CA GLY A 53 -5.33 1.37 8.05
C GLY A 53 -6.42 1.43 9.13
N VAL A 54 -6.81 2.63 9.63
CA VAL A 54 -7.94 2.80 10.57
C VAL A 54 -9.29 2.77 9.87
N LEU A 55 -9.30 2.94 8.54
CA LEU A 55 -10.52 2.90 7.75
C LEU A 55 -10.86 1.45 7.38
N ALA A 56 -12.14 1.13 7.38
CA ALA A 56 -12.63 -0.15 6.91
C ALA A 56 -12.27 -0.37 5.42
N LYS A 57 -11.95 -1.60 5.08
CA LYS A 57 -11.61 -2.02 3.70
C LYS A 57 -12.52 -3.17 3.26
N PRO A 58 -13.84 -2.94 3.13
CA PRO A 58 -14.82 -4.01 2.94
C PRO A 58 -14.53 -4.88 1.71
N GLY A 59 -13.99 -4.31 0.64
CA GLY A 59 -13.59 -5.08 -0.55
C GLY A 59 -12.42 -6.04 -0.29
N LEU A 60 -11.42 -5.61 0.48
CA LEU A 60 -10.29 -6.46 0.88
C LEU A 60 -10.74 -7.55 1.87
N ASP A 61 -11.62 -7.20 2.81
CA ASP A 61 -12.12 -8.13 3.81
C ASP A 61 -12.99 -9.21 3.15
N ALA A 62 -13.88 -8.83 2.22
CA ALA A 62 -14.66 -9.77 1.43
C ALA A 62 -13.78 -10.71 0.60
N TRP A 63 -12.73 -10.19 -0.04
CA TRP A 63 -11.78 -11.00 -0.79
C TRP A 63 -11.01 -11.99 0.10
N LYS A 64 -10.56 -11.56 1.30
CA LYS A 64 -9.92 -12.47 2.26
C LYS A 64 -10.84 -13.59 2.73
N ILE A 65 -12.11 -13.28 2.99
CA ILE A 65 -13.11 -14.28 3.33
C ILE A 65 -13.28 -15.28 2.18
N GLU A 66 -13.37 -14.80 0.93
CA GLU A 66 -13.44 -15.65 -0.27
C GLU A 66 -12.23 -16.57 -0.36
N GLN A 67 -10.99 -16.08 -0.14
CA GLN A 67 -9.79 -16.92 -0.13
C GLN A 67 -9.87 -18.00 0.97
N GLY A 68 -10.30 -17.64 2.18
CA GLY A 68 -10.47 -18.61 3.27
C GLY A 68 -11.51 -19.70 2.95
N ILE A 69 -12.62 -19.35 2.30
CA ILE A 69 -13.62 -20.32 1.83
C ILE A 69 -13.03 -21.23 0.76
N LEU A 70 -12.32 -20.67 -0.24
CA LEU A 70 -11.68 -21.45 -1.29
C LEU A 70 -10.63 -22.41 -0.73
N SER A 71 -9.80 -21.97 0.20
CA SER A 71 -8.84 -22.83 0.91
C SER A 71 -9.54 -23.97 1.65
N ALA A 72 -10.65 -23.68 2.36
CA ALA A 72 -11.41 -24.70 3.07
C ALA A 72 -12.05 -25.76 2.14
N LEU A 73 -12.42 -25.36 0.92
CA LEU A 73 -13.02 -26.23 -0.09
C LEU A 73 -12.01 -27.06 -0.88
N THR A 74 -10.76 -26.59 -0.97
CA THR A 74 -9.71 -27.23 -1.80
C THR A 74 -8.69 -28.03 -1.01
N LEU A 75 -8.47 -27.68 0.28
CA LEU A 75 -7.57 -28.45 1.14
C LEU A 75 -8.25 -29.75 1.61
N PRO A 76 -7.62 -30.92 1.40
CA PRO A 76 -8.12 -32.16 1.92
C PRO A 76 -7.97 -32.20 3.45
N ARG A 77 -9.00 -32.61 4.16
CA ARG A 77 -8.90 -32.92 5.58
C ARG A 77 -8.12 -34.21 5.77
N LEU A 78 -7.14 -34.20 6.69
CA LEU A 78 -6.32 -35.38 6.97
C LEU A 78 -7.11 -36.39 7.83
N PRO A 79 -6.89 -37.71 7.67
CA PRO A 79 -7.52 -38.70 8.50
C PRO A 79 -7.23 -38.46 9.99
N GLY A 80 -8.29 -38.42 10.82
CA GLY A 80 -8.15 -38.16 12.25
C GLY A 80 -7.78 -36.73 12.66
N GLU A 81 -7.72 -35.78 11.71
CA GLU A 81 -7.40 -34.41 12.03
C GLU A 81 -8.52 -33.71 12.77
N GLU A 82 -8.18 -33.11 13.91
CA GLU A 82 -9.10 -32.26 14.67
C GLU A 82 -9.54 -31.03 13.88
N LEU A 83 -10.80 -30.62 14.04
CA LEU A 83 -11.37 -29.48 13.30
C LEU A 83 -10.58 -28.17 13.49
N GLY A 84 -10.07 -27.97 14.71
CA GLY A 84 -9.22 -26.81 15.01
C GLY A 84 -7.91 -26.81 14.23
N ALA A 85 -7.25 -27.95 14.11
CA ALA A 85 -6.00 -28.11 13.34
C ALA A 85 -6.27 -27.87 11.85
N PHE A 86 -7.34 -28.42 11.30
CA PHE A 86 -7.77 -28.15 9.94
C PHE A 86 -8.03 -26.67 9.69
N ALA A 87 -8.76 -25.99 10.60
CA ALA A 87 -9.01 -24.56 10.48
C ALA A 87 -7.71 -23.73 10.48
N HIS A 88 -6.69 -24.11 11.26
CA HIS A 88 -5.38 -23.45 11.21
C HIS A 88 -4.70 -23.61 9.86
N ARG A 89 -4.70 -24.83 9.28
CA ARG A 89 -4.15 -25.05 7.93
C ARG A 89 -4.87 -24.23 6.84
N VAL A 90 -6.20 -24.09 6.95
CA VAL A 90 -6.99 -23.25 6.05
C VAL A 90 -6.56 -21.78 6.16
N VAL A 91 -6.34 -21.27 7.38
CA VAL A 91 -5.88 -19.90 7.61
C VAL A 91 -4.45 -19.69 7.09
N ASP A 92 -3.58 -20.68 7.25
CA ASP A 92 -2.21 -20.61 6.74
C ASP A 92 -2.17 -20.61 5.20
N ASP A 93 -2.93 -21.49 4.54
CA ASP A 93 -3.05 -21.52 3.08
C ASP A 93 -3.65 -20.21 2.52
N MET A 94 -4.71 -19.70 3.16
CA MET A 94 -5.24 -18.38 2.82
C MET A 94 -4.15 -17.30 2.94
N GLY A 95 -3.32 -17.37 3.98
CA GLY A 95 -2.20 -16.46 4.20
C GLY A 95 -1.20 -16.51 3.05
N GLU A 96 -0.84 -17.70 2.58
CA GLU A 96 0.05 -17.89 1.43
C GLU A 96 -0.53 -17.31 0.13
N GLN A 97 -1.85 -17.45 -0.11
CA GLN A 97 -2.49 -16.87 -1.29
C GLN A 97 -2.45 -15.32 -1.25
N VAL A 98 -2.67 -14.74 -0.07
CA VAL A 98 -2.55 -13.29 0.14
C VAL A 98 -1.11 -12.82 -0.11
N GLU A 99 -0.12 -13.55 0.37
CA GLU A 99 1.30 -13.25 0.18
C GLU A 99 1.72 -13.34 -1.29
N LYS A 100 1.34 -14.42 -1.98
CA LYS A 100 1.58 -14.57 -3.44
C LYS A 100 0.99 -13.42 -4.26
N ALA A 101 -0.21 -12.93 -3.89
CA ALA A 101 -0.82 -11.78 -4.55
C ALA A 101 -0.05 -10.48 -4.28
N ALA A 102 0.46 -10.28 -3.05
CA ALA A 102 1.29 -9.13 -2.69
C ALA A 102 2.65 -9.17 -3.40
N ASP A 103 3.28 -10.34 -3.48
CA ASP A 103 4.55 -10.54 -4.19
C ASP A 103 4.42 -10.24 -5.68
N PHE A 104 3.35 -10.70 -6.30
CA PHE A 104 3.08 -10.38 -7.70
C PHE A 104 2.87 -8.87 -7.90
N GLY A 105 2.15 -8.20 -6.99
CA GLY A 105 2.02 -6.75 -6.99
C GLY A 105 3.36 -6.04 -6.88
N SER A 106 4.22 -6.49 -5.97
CA SER A 106 5.57 -5.94 -5.77
C SER A 106 6.45 -6.13 -7.01
N ALA A 107 6.38 -7.30 -7.67
CA ALA A 107 7.09 -7.55 -8.91
C ALA A 107 6.62 -6.65 -10.07
N ILE A 108 5.32 -6.38 -10.17
CA ILE A 108 4.75 -5.41 -11.11
C ILE A 108 5.32 -4.00 -10.86
N HIS A 109 5.29 -3.51 -9.61
CA HIS A 109 5.84 -2.19 -9.26
C HIS A 109 7.33 -2.08 -9.60
N ALA A 110 8.14 -3.08 -9.23
CA ALA A 110 9.57 -3.10 -9.55
C ALA A 110 9.82 -3.07 -11.08
N ALA A 111 9.03 -3.80 -11.85
CA ALA A 111 9.17 -3.79 -13.32
C ALA A 111 8.72 -2.44 -13.92
N CYS A 112 7.69 -1.79 -13.39
CA CYS A 112 7.28 -0.44 -13.76
C CYS A 112 8.38 0.58 -13.47
N GLU A 113 9.02 0.50 -12.29
CA GLU A 113 10.14 1.36 -11.90
C GLU A 113 11.32 1.22 -12.88
N VAL A 114 11.78 -0.01 -13.12
CA VAL A 114 12.89 -0.28 -14.03
C VAL A 114 12.61 0.23 -15.45
N TYR A 115 11.40 0.00 -15.94
CA TYR A 115 11.01 0.51 -17.26
C TYR A 115 10.93 2.03 -17.30
N ALA A 116 10.37 2.65 -16.29
CA ALA A 116 10.24 4.10 -16.21
C ALA A 116 11.62 4.79 -16.21
N LEU A 117 12.62 4.22 -15.50
CA LEU A 117 13.97 4.76 -15.41
C LEU A 117 14.82 4.47 -16.64
N ASN A 118 14.76 3.26 -17.18
CA ASN A 118 15.76 2.74 -18.12
C ASN A 118 15.15 2.23 -19.43
N LYS A 119 13.83 2.20 -19.58
CA LYS A 119 13.12 1.54 -20.70
C LYS A 119 13.44 0.05 -20.84
N GLN A 120 13.90 -0.58 -19.76
CA GLN A 120 14.24 -2.00 -19.76
C GLN A 120 12.98 -2.83 -19.47
N LEU A 121 12.69 -3.75 -20.39
CA LEU A 121 11.59 -4.71 -20.23
C LEU A 121 11.97 -5.82 -19.23
N PRO A 122 10.99 -6.35 -18.47
CA PRO A 122 11.24 -7.49 -17.61
C PRO A 122 11.62 -8.74 -18.43
N GLN A 123 12.55 -9.54 -17.90
CA GLN A 123 12.94 -10.81 -18.52
C GLN A 123 11.88 -11.90 -18.33
N ASP A 124 11.09 -11.81 -17.27
CA ASP A 124 9.98 -12.71 -17.02
C ASP A 124 8.85 -12.44 -18.04
N VAL A 125 8.65 -13.40 -18.94
CA VAL A 125 7.63 -13.35 -20.01
C VAL A 125 6.22 -13.15 -19.42
N ARG A 126 5.95 -13.69 -18.23
CA ARG A 126 4.67 -13.51 -17.56
C ARG A 126 4.48 -12.04 -17.18
N LEU A 127 5.45 -11.43 -16.51
CA LEU A 127 5.39 -9.99 -16.17
C LEU A 127 5.29 -9.13 -17.42
N LEU A 128 6.03 -9.46 -18.46
CA LEU A 128 5.98 -8.76 -19.74
C LEU A 128 4.54 -8.72 -20.30
N SER A 129 3.86 -9.86 -20.35
CA SER A 129 2.50 -9.94 -20.89
C SER A 129 1.47 -9.12 -20.07
N PHE A 130 1.62 -9.07 -18.74
CA PHE A 130 0.73 -8.28 -17.88
C PHE A 130 0.99 -6.79 -17.98
N LEU A 131 2.21 -6.38 -18.32
CA LEU A 131 2.64 -4.98 -18.34
C LEU A 131 2.65 -4.35 -19.73
N GLU A 132 2.42 -5.09 -20.79
CA GLU A 132 2.45 -4.57 -22.17
C GLU A 132 1.57 -3.33 -22.34
N SER A 133 0.34 -3.37 -21.86
CA SER A 133 -0.56 -2.20 -21.94
C SER A 133 -0.16 -1.06 -20.99
N TRP A 134 0.52 -1.36 -19.89
CA TRP A 134 1.08 -0.34 -19.01
C TRP A 134 2.27 0.37 -19.68
N PHE A 135 3.18 -0.35 -20.35
CA PHE A 135 4.27 0.26 -21.09
C PHE A 135 3.75 1.19 -22.20
N HIS A 136 2.72 0.73 -22.92
CA HIS A 136 2.09 1.55 -23.95
C HIS A 136 1.40 2.80 -23.36
N TRP A 137 0.69 2.65 -22.25
CA TRP A 137 0.10 3.78 -21.53
C TRP A 137 1.17 4.76 -21.05
N PHE A 138 2.26 4.24 -20.46
CA PHE A 138 3.35 5.05 -19.96
C PHE A 138 3.99 5.88 -21.09
N ASP A 139 4.38 5.27 -22.20
CA ASP A 139 5.03 5.94 -23.33
C ASP A 139 4.11 6.95 -24.02
N SER A 140 2.82 6.72 -24.00
CA SER A 140 1.84 7.62 -24.61
C SER A 140 1.49 8.82 -23.73
N ASN A 141 1.55 8.69 -22.41
CA ASN A 141 1.01 9.68 -21.47
C ASN A 141 2.08 10.37 -20.61
N VAL A 142 3.22 9.75 -20.33
CA VAL A 142 4.27 10.32 -19.48
C VAL A 142 5.27 11.10 -20.33
N GLU A 143 5.30 12.42 -20.12
CA GLU A 143 6.26 13.29 -20.83
C GLU A 143 7.59 13.41 -20.06
N ARG A 144 7.52 13.45 -18.73
CA ARG A 144 8.69 13.60 -17.85
C ARG A 144 8.42 13.02 -16.47
N ILE A 145 9.43 12.40 -15.87
CA ILE A 145 9.40 11.93 -14.48
C ILE A 145 10.16 12.92 -13.61
N ALA A 146 9.58 13.32 -12.48
CA ALA A 146 10.25 14.08 -11.43
C ALA A 146 10.78 13.16 -10.33
N ALA A 147 10.03 12.11 -9.98
CA ALA A 147 10.41 11.14 -8.96
C ALA A 147 9.72 9.80 -9.23
N ILE A 148 10.38 8.71 -8.84
CA ILE A 148 9.83 7.36 -8.85
C ILE A 148 10.27 6.66 -7.56
N GLU A 149 9.37 5.84 -6.97
CA GLU A 149 9.60 5.09 -5.72
C GLU A 149 10.26 5.93 -4.61
N SER A 150 9.90 7.22 -4.54
CA SER A 150 10.56 8.19 -3.69
C SER A 150 9.78 8.46 -2.41
N VAL A 151 10.49 8.59 -1.30
CA VAL A 151 9.90 8.88 0.01
C VAL A 151 9.76 10.38 0.21
N TYR A 152 8.58 10.81 0.62
CA TYR A 152 8.28 12.19 1.01
C TYR A 152 7.77 12.24 2.46
N VAL A 153 8.26 13.23 3.20
CA VAL A 153 7.91 13.47 4.60
C VAL A 153 7.08 14.75 4.71
N HIS A 154 5.97 14.66 5.43
CA HIS A 154 5.20 15.83 5.83
C HIS A 154 5.43 16.12 7.32
N HIS A 155 6.41 16.96 7.63
CA HIS A 155 6.83 17.23 9.01
C HIS A 155 5.73 17.84 9.86
N GLU A 156 4.98 18.81 9.32
CA GLU A 156 3.91 19.52 10.03
C GLU A 156 2.80 18.57 10.51
N HIS A 157 2.38 17.63 9.69
CA HIS A 157 1.34 16.66 10.04
C HIS A 157 1.88 15.36 10.63
N GLY A 158 3.19 15.08 10.52
CA GLY A 158 3.85 13.94 11.14
C GLY A 158 3.52 12.61 10.45
N TYR A 159 3.64 12.55 9.14
CA TYR A 159 3.53 11.31 8.36
C TYR A 159 4.55 11.30 7.22
N ALA A 160 4.76 10.13 6.64
CA ALA A 160 5.60 9.96 5.46
C ALA A 160 5.00 8.92 4.50
N GLY A 161 5.54 8.85 3.28
CA GLY A 161 5.12 7.81 2.35
C GLY A 161 6.01 7.72 1.14
N ARG A 162 6.08 6.52 0.58
CA ARG A 162 6.77 6.23 -0.67
C ARG A 162 5.76 6.36 -1.81
N VAL A 163 6.08 7.19 -2.76
CA VAL A 163 5.24 7.54 -3.92
C VAL A 163 5.72 6.75 -5.12
N ASP A 164 4.82 6.04 -5.79
CA ASP A 164 5.19 5.24 -6.95
C ASP A 164 5.78 6.12 -8.05
N MET A 165 5.09 7.19 -8.44
CA MET A 165 5.63 8.11 -9.45
C MET A 165 5.08 9.53 -9.30
N VAL A 166 5.95 10.52 -9.54
CA VAL A 166 5.57 11.93 -9.79
C VAL A 166 5.97 12.27 -11.22
N ALA A 167 5.01 12.57 -12.07
CA ALA A 167 5.25 12.75 -13.49
C ALA A 167 4.44 13.89 -14.10
N LEU A 168 4.99 14.47 -15.17
CA LEU A 168 4.28 15.34 -16.09
C LEU A 168 3.49 14.47 -17.07
N LEU A 169 2.18 14.48 -16.96
CA LEU A 169 1.29 13.71 -17.81
C LEU A 169 0.67 14.59 -18.89
N ARG A 170 0.64 14.07 -20.11
CA ARG A 170 0.05 14.74 -21.27
C ARG A 170 -1.43 15.06 -21.02
N GLY A 171 -1.80 16.32 -21.20
CA GLY A 171 -3.15 16.81 -20.99
C GLY A 171 -3.62 16.93 -19.52
N VAL A 172 -2.76 16.58 -18.56
CA VAL A 172 -3.07 16.62 -17.12
C VAL A 172 -2.18 17.61 -16.37
N GLY A 173 -0.90 17.70 -16.75
CA GLY A 173 0.13 18.41 -16.00
C GLY A 173 0.84 17.51 -14.98
N TRP A 174 1.52 18.14 -14.01
CA TRP A 174 2.19 17.39 -12.94
C TRP A 174 1.21 16.63 -12.05
N ALA A 175 1.43 15.34 -11.88
CA ALA A 175 0.54 14.43 -11.16
C ALA A 175 1.32 13.48 -10.26
N VAL A 176 0.69 13.12 -9.15
CA VAL A 176 1.03 11.93 -8.37
C VAL A 176 0.30 10.76 -9.00
N VAL A 177 1.05 9.75 -9.38
CA VAL A 177 0.54 8.52 -9.99
C VAL A 177 0.82 7.34 -9.07
N ASP A 178 -0.17 6.50 -8.88
CA ASP A 178 -0.10 5.33 -8.02
C ASP A 178 -0.57 4.11 -8.81
N PHE A 179 0.25 3.06 -8.81
CA PHE A 179 -0.01 1.82 -9.52
C PHE A 179 -0.72 0.84 -8.59
N LYS A 180 -1.76 0.20 -9.10
CA LYS A 180 -2.51 -0.79 -8.35
C LYS A 180 -2.68 -2.07 -9.15
N THR A 181 -2.46 -3.19 -8.50
CA THR A 181 -2.81 -4.50 -9.07
C THR A 181 -4.06 -5.03 -8.38
N GLN A 182 -4.99 -5.55 -9.14
CA GLN A 182 -6.17 -6.22 -8.61
C GLN A 182 -6.69 -7.26 -9.59
N LYS A 183 -7.31 -8.32 -9.08
CA LYS A 183 -8.14 -9.22 -9.90
C LYS A 183 -9.40 -8.47 -10.31
N ILE A 184 -9.50 -8.08 -11.58
CA ILE A 184 -10.62 -7.31 -12.10
C ILE A 184 -11.81 -8.24 -12.34
N LYS A 185 -12.95 -7.91 -11.72
CA LYS A 185 -14.22 -8.60 -11.98
C LYS A 185 -14.69 -8.29 -13.41
N ARG A 186 -15.37 -9.26 -14.03
CA ARG A 186 -15.95 -9.08 -15.36
C ARG A 186 -17.47 -9.25 -15.31
N SER A 187 -18.16 -8.49 -16.15
CA SER A 187 -19.60 -8.66 -16.36
C SER A 187 -19.88 -9.99 -17.07
N ALA A 188 -21.16 -10.41 -17.10
CA ALA A 188 -21.58 -11.58 -17.90
C ALA A 188 -21.24 -11.44 -19.41
N LYS A 189 -21.02 -10.21 -19.88
CA LYS A 189 -20.59 -9.91 -21.27
C LYS A 189 -19.07 -9.84 -21.44
N GLY A 190 -18.28 -10.16 -20.40
CA GLY A 190 -16.82 -10.12 -20.42
C GLY A 190 -16.20 -8.74 -20.20
N GLU A 191 -17.00 -7.69 -19.98
CA GLU A 191 -16.49 -6.34 -19.77
C GLU A 191 -15.78 -6.22 -18.41
N ALA A 192 -14.60 -5.63 -18.40
CA ALA A 192 -13.82 -5.38 -17.18
C ALA A 192 -14.52 -4.35 -16.27
N LYS A 193 -14.62 -4.66 -15.00
CA LYS A 193 -15.17 -3.79 -13.95
C LYS A 193 -14.14 -3.57 -12.85
N PRO A 194 -13.15 -2.68 -13.06
CA PRO A 194 -12.17 -2.38 -12.03
C PRO A 194 -12.84 -1.71 -10.83
N SER A 195 -12.36 -2.02 -9.64
CA SER A 195 -12.76 -1.34 -8.41
C SER A 195 -11.81 -0.20 -8.12
N PHE A 196 -12.32 1.00 -7.88
CA PHE A 196 -11.56 2.16 -7.47
C PHE A 196 -11.96 2.51 -6.04
N TYR A 197 -11.10 2.17 -5.09
CA TYR A 197 -11.41 2.30 -3.67
C TYR A 197 -11.27 3.75 -3.19
N GLU A 198 -12.16 4.16 -2.29
CA GLU A 198 -12.25 5.53 -1.74
C GLU A 198 -11.01 5.94 -0.95
N THR A 199 -10.22 4.99 -0.48
CA THR A 199 -8.96 5.27 0.22
C THR A 199 -7.81 5.68 -0.72
N TRP A 200 -7.89 5.38 -2.02
CA TRP A 200 -6.83 5.70 -2.97
C TRP A 200 -6.64 7.19 -3.21
N PRO A 201 -7.70 8.00 -3.43
CA PRO A 201 -7.51 9.44 -3.56
C PRO A 201 -7.02 10.09 -2.27
N LEU A 202 -7.34 9.55 -1.09
CA LEU A 202 -6.80 10.01 0.18
C LEU A 202 -5.28 9.78 0.25
N GLN A 203 -4.83 8.60 -0.17
CA GLN A 203 -3.43 8.24 -0.28
C GLN A 203 -2.67 9.19 -1.22
N LEU A 204 -3.20 9.39 -2.43
CA LEU A 204 -2.62 10.28 -3.43
C LEU A 204 -2.57 11.73 -2.96
N ALA A 205 -3.62 12.22 -2.28
CA ALA A 205 -3.67 13.58 -1.75
C ALA A 205 -2.66 13.78 -0.62
N ALA A 206 -2.48 12.79 0.27
CA ALA A 206 -1.46 12.83 1.30
C ALA A 206 -0.05 12.88 0.68
N TYR A 207 0.23 12.07 -0.32
CA TYR A 207 1.49 12.11 -1.06
C TYR A 207 1.72 13.46 -1.72
N ARG A 208 0.71 13.99 -2.42
CA ARG A 208 0.79 15.32 -3.06
C ARG A 208 1.17 16.40 -2.03
N GLN A 209 0.55 16.41 -0.87
CA GLN A 209 0.85 17.42 0.15
C GLN A 209 2.26 17.26 0.72
N ALA A 210 2.75 16.04 0.93
CA ALA A 210 4.13 15.81 1.35
C ALA A 210 5.14 16.29 0.27
N ILE A 211 4.83 16.09 -1.01
CA ILE A 211 5.62 16.60 -2.14
C ILE A 211 5.62 18.13 -2.16
N LEU A 212 4.46 18.77 -1.99
CA LEU A 212 4.35 20.23 -1.95
C LEU A 212 5.09 20.81 -0.74
N ALA A 213 5.01 20.16 0.43
CA ALA A 213 5.75 20.54 1.64
C ALA A 213 7.27 20.42 1.48
N SER A 214 7.76 19.59 0.55
CA SER A 214 9.20 19.50 0.21
C SER A 214 9.68 20.60 -0.74
N GLY A 215 8.81 21.55 -1.12
CA GLY A 215 9.14 22.69 -1.99
C GLY A 215 8.80 22.52 -3.47
N ALA A 216 8.24 21.38 -3.87
CA ALA A 216 7.73 21.20 -5.22
C ALA A 216 6.53 22.13 -5.48
N LYS A 217 6.36 22.53 -6.75
CA LYS A 217 5.28 23.42 -7.16
C LYS A 217 4.41 22.73 -8.22
N ASP A 218 3.15 23.15 -8.30
CA ASP A 218 2.21 22.80 -9.36
C ASP A 218 1.84 21.31 -9.54
N VAL A 219 2.07 20.46 -8.56
CA VAL A 219 1.58 19.07 -8.58
C VAL A 219 0.10 19.07 -8.23
N LYS A 220 -0.77 18.91 -9.25
CA LYS A 220 -2.24 19.01 -9.11
C LYS A 220 -2.95 17.67 -9.36
N GLY A 221 -2.46 16.87 -10.31
CA GLY A 221 -3.08 15.62 -10.71
C GLY A 221 -2.96 14.53 -9.64
N LEU A 222 -4.04 13.77 -9.45
CA LEU A 222 -4.09 12.56 -8.64
C LEU A 222 -4.60 11.43 -9.55
N VAL A 223 -3.75 10.44 -9.83
CA VAL A 223 -4.03 9.43 -10.84
C VAL A 223 -3.77 8.02 -10.28
N SER A 224 -4.75 7.15 -10.40
CA SER A 224 -4.57 5.72 -10.15
C SER A 224 -4.57 4.96 -11.46
N VAL A 225 -3.58 4.11 -11.67
CA VAL A 225 -3.45 3.21 -12.83
C VAL A 225 -3.56 1.78 -12.34
N VAL A 226 -4.61 1.10 -12.79
CA VAL A 226 -4.95 -0.26 -12.34
C VAL A 226 -4.56 -1.27 -13.41
N ILE A 227 -3.81 -2.29 -12.99
CA ILE A 227 -3.37 -3.43 -13.78
C ILE A 227 -4.13 -4.67 -13.31
N ASP A 228 -4.73 -5.43 -14.25
CA ASP A 228 -5.41 -6.70 -13.92
C ASP A 228 -4.37 -7.76 -13.53
N SER A 229 -4.43 -8.29 -12.31
CA SER A 229 -3.53 -9.34 -11.82
C SER A 229 -3.99 -10.76 -12.20
N ALA A 230 -5.18 -10.91 -12.77
CA ALA A 230 -5.71 -12.21 -13.16
C ALA A 230 -5.38 -12.58 -14.62
N GLN A 231 -5.32 -11.58 -15.50
CA GLN A 231 -5.02 -11.79 -16.91
C GLN A 231 -4.46 -10.53 -17.58
N PRO A 232 -3.61 -10.66 -18.59
CA PRO A 232 -3.18 -9.54 -19.43
C PRO A 232 -4.37 -8.78 -20.03
N GLY A 233 -4.27 -7.46 -20.10
CA GLY A 233 -5.33 -6.62 -20.63
C GLY A 233 -5.02 -5.12 -20.53
N PRO A 234 -5.94 -4.24 -20.96
CA PRO A 234 -5.73 -2.80 -20.87
C PRO A 234 -5.61 -2.34 -19.42
N VAL A 235 -4.78 -1.33 -19.18
CA VAL A 235 -4.78 -0.61 -17.90
C VAL A 235 -6.04 0.24 -17.76
N HIS A 236 -6.50 0.40 -16.53
CA HIS A 236 -7.64 1.26 -16.22
C HIS A 236 -7.16 2.47 -15.41
N VAL A 237 -7.39 3.66 -15.96
CA VAL A 237 -6.90 4.92 -15.38
C VAL A 237 -8.05 5.69 -14.77
N LYS A 238 -7.85 6.20 -13.55
CA LYS A 238 -8.79 7.10 -12.91
C LYS A 238 -8.10 8.38 -12.45
N HIS A 239 -8.62 9.50 -12.91
CA HIS A 239 -8.26 10.83 -12.44
C HIS A 239 -9.23 11.23 -11.32
N TRP A 240 -8.67 11.62 -10.17
CA TRP A 240 -9.46 11.98 -9.00
C TRP A 240 -9.59 13.50 -8.90
N GLN A 241 -10.82 13.99 -8.80
CA GLN A 241 -11.13 15.43 -8.81
C GLN A 241 -12.36 15.73 -7.94
N GLY A 242 -12.54 17.01 -7.61
CA GLY A 242 -13.80 17.56 -7.10
C GLY A 242 -14.07 17.39 -5.60
N VAL A 243 -13.16 16.76 -4.84
CA VAL A 243 -13.33 16.54 -3.39
C VAL A 243 -12.06 16.95 -2.64
N ASP A 244 -12.19 17.44 -1.43
CA ASP A 244 -11.06 17.64 -0.52
C ASP A 244 -10.61 16.30 0.09
N TYR A 245 -9.85 15.56 -0.70
CA TYR A 245 -9.28 14.28 -0.25
C TYR A 245 -8.23 14.45 0.84
N PHE A 246 -7.53 15.59 0.89
CA PHE A 246 -6.53 15.80 1.93
C PHE A 246 -7.15 16.08 3.29
N GLY A 247 -8.21 16.88 3.36
CA GLY A 247 -8.99 17.07 4.58
C GLY A 247 -9.53 15.75 5.11
N SER A 248 -10.01 14.87 4.22
CA SER A 248 -10.46 13.52 4.58
C SER A 248 -9.31 12.65 5.10
N PHE A 249 -8.10 12.74 4.50
CA PHE A 249 -6.91 12.05 5.02
C PHE A 249 -6.51 12.59 6.40
N LEU A 250 -6.55 13.90 6.64
CA LEU A 250 -6.26 14.49 7.95
C LEU A 250 -7.22 14.00 9.03
N ALA A 251 -8.51 13.84 8.71
CA ALA A 251 -9.47 13.25 9.65
C ALA A 251 -9.09 11.81 10.02
N ALA A 252 -8.66 11.00 9.04
CA ALA A 252 -8.15 9.65 9.28
C ALA A 252 -6.85 9.67 10.10
N LEU A 253 -5.96 10.63 9.88
CA LEU A 253 -4.73 10.80 10.64
C LEU A 253 -5.01 11.13 12.11
N GLU A 254 -5.95 12.03 12.40
CA GLU A 254 -6.34 12.36 13.76
C GLU A 254 -7.00 11.14 14.45
N LEU A 255 -7.87 10.41 13.77
CA LEU A 255 -8.41 9.15 14.26
C LEU A 255 -7.30 8.12 14.54
N TRP A 256 -6.34 8.00 13.64
CA TRP A 256 -5.19 7.11 13.81
C TRP A 256 -4.37 7.48 15.06
N LYS A 257 -4.08 8.77 15.27
CA LYS A 257 -3.36 9.26 16.46
C LYS A 257 -4.11 8.90 17.74
N TYR A 258 -5.42 9.10 17.76
CA TYR A 258 -6.28 8.74 18.88
C TYR A 258 -6.24 7.24 19.16
N VAL A 259 -6.51 6.40 18.16
CA VAL A 259 -6.56 4.93 18.29
C VAL A 259 -5.19 4.35 18.70
N LYS A 260 -4.11 4.89 18.14
CA LYS A 260 -2.73 4.43 18.47
C LYS A 260 -2.18 5.08 19.73
N GLY A 261 -2.81 6.13 20.26
CA GLY A 261 -2.28 6.92 21.36
C GLY A 261 -0.87 7.44 21.07
N TYR A 262 -0.62 7.89 19.83
CA TYR A 262 0.70 8.28 19.35
C TYR A 262 0.62 9.42 18.34
N ASP A 263 1.33 10.51 18.64
CA ASP A 263 1.61 11.60 17.69
C ASP A 263 3.13 11.76 17.60
N PRO A 264 3.75 11.53 16.44
CA PRO A 264 5.21 11.61 16.29
C PRO A 264 5.75 13.04 16.41
N ARG A 265 4.90 14.06 16.42
CA ARG A 265 5.28 15.47 16.60
C ARG A 265 5.51 15.83 18.06
N ILE A 266 4.97 15.04 18.99
CA ILE A 266 4.98 15.30 20.42
C ILE A 266 5.96 14.35 21.10
N GLU A 267 7.04 14.89 21.67
CA GLU A 267 7.85 14.16 22.63
C GLU A 267 7.03 13.94 23.92
N ARG A 268 6.76 12.68 24.25
CA ARG A 268 6.17 12.38 25.56
C ARG A 268 7.20 12.70 26.62
N ALA A 269 6.85 13.59 27.55
CA ALA A 269 7.58 13.68 28.80
C ALA A 269 7.68 12.27 29.43
N PRO A 270 8.83 11.89 30.02
CA PRO A 270 8.96 10.61 30.69
C PRO A 270 7.80 10.50 31.71
N ALA A 271 7.15 9.32 31.70
CA ALA A 271 6.03 9.08 32.61
C ALA A 271 6.50 9.38 34.03
N THR A 272 5.87 10.37 34.65
CA THR A 272 6.09 10.64 36.09
C THR A 272 5.75 9.34 36.82
N PRO A 273 6.66 8.80 37.67
CA PRO A 273 6.33 7.62 38.45
C PRO A 273 5.05 7.88 39.22
N ALA A 274 4.11 6.93 39.15
CA ALA A 274 2.92 7.02 39.99
C ALA A 274 3.35 7.20 41.42
N LEU A 275 2.89 8.26 42.08
CA LEU A 275 3.03 8.43 43.50
C LEU A 275 2.27 7.27 44.17
N ASN A 276 3.01 6.35 44.78
CA ASN A 276 2.47 5.26 45.62
C ASN A 276 1.85 5.85 46.89
#